data_0da633ef3f5b92465a18b7190117636a
#
_entry.id   0da633ef3f5b92465a18b7190117636a
#
_cell.length_a   1.000
_cell.length_b   1.000
_cell.length_c   1.000
_cell.angle_alpha   90.00
_cell.angle_beta   90.00
_cell.angle_gamma   90.00
#
_symmetry.space_group_name_H-M   'P 1'
#
loop_
_entity.id
_entity.type
_entity.pdbx_description
1 polymer ?
#
loop_
_entity_poly.entity_id
_entity_poly.type
_entity_poly.pdbx_seq_one_letter_code
_entity_poly.pdbx_strand_id
1 'polypeptide(L)'
;HDLALQYIVDANGADETAEKEGKLLRDAWIEHPDHCLLKALVAERAIFFVLLPFFRFNGDPALRTVAADISRDEQIHVGCNTLVCHELGLSASPSLDKLRKATINWVLQPLGTNTYDKYLDKKFWLDASDRLMYEGKAPEFSDTKAARMPAFFEHANTNLPQYA
;
A
#
# COMPACT_ATOMS: atom_id res chain seq x y z
N HIS A 1 5.92 -13.23 0.40
CA HIS A 1 5.42 -12.08 1.19
C HIS A 1 4.58 -12.57 2.39
N ASP A 2 3.65 -13.50 2.21
CA ASP A 2 2.75 -13.99 3.27
C ASP A 2 3.50 -14.48 4.51
N LEU A 3 4.58 -15.25 4.34
CA LEU A 3 5.38 -15.74 5.46
C LEU A 3 6.02 -14.61 6.27
N ALA A 4 6.48 -13.56 5.61
CA ALA A 4 7.09 -12.42 6.28
C ALA A 4 6.05 -11.62 7.09
N LEU A 5 4.86 -11.42 6.52
CA LEU A 5 3.74 -10.76 7.20
C LEU A 5 3.21 -11.61 8.36
N GLN A 6 3.10 -12.93 8.17
CA GLN A 6 2.69 -13.85 9.23
C GLN A 6 3.67 -13.81 10.41
N TYR A 7 4.97 -13.79 10.13
CA TYR A 7 5.98 -13.68 11.18
C TYR A 7 5.84 -12.39 12.01
N ILE A 8 5.51 -11.28 11.34
CA ILE A 8 5.28 -9.99 12.03
C ILE A 8 4.02 -10.07 12.91
N VAL A 9 2.94 -10.66 12.40
CA VAL A 9 1.69 -10.85 13.17
C VAL A 9 1.93 -11.75 14.38
N ASP A 10 2.63 -12.87 14.20
CA ASP A 10 2.94 -13.81 15.27
C ASP A 10 3.79 -13.17 16.38
N ALA A 11 4.71 -12.27 16.00
CA ALA A 11 5.57 -11.57 16.95
C ALA A 11 4.84 -10.46 17.75
N ASN A 12 3.82 -9.83 17.18
CA ASN A 12 3.13 -8.68 17.77
C ASN A 12 1.74 -9.01 18.31
N GLY A 13 1.21 -10.19 18.00
CA GLY A 13 -0.17 -10.56 18.27
C GLY A 13 -1.15 -10.01 17.22
N ALA A 14 -2.29 -10.67 17.10
CA ALA A 14 -3.39 -10.24 16.24
C ALA A 14 -4.48 -9.54 17.07
N ASP A 15 -5.02 -8.44 16.54
CA ASP A 15 -6.23 -7.83 17.05
C ASP A 15 -7.45 -8.51 16.41
N GLU A 16 -8.22 -9.24 17.20
CA GLU A 16 -9.41 -9.97 16.72
C GLU A 16 -10.45 -9.07 16.05
N THR A 17 -10.58 -7.81 16.49
CA THR A 17 -11.50 -6.86 15.88
C THR A 17 -11.01 -6.44 14.51
N ALA A 18 -9.72 -6.08 14.39
CA ALA A 18 -9.09 -5.75 13.13
C ALA A 18 -9.13 -6.93 12.15
N GLU A 19 -8.95 -8.16 12.63
CA GLU A 19 -9.06 -9.37 11.80
C GLU A 19 -10.46 -9.55 11.22
N LYS A 20 -11.50 -9.39 12.04
CA LYS A 20 -12.92 -9.46 11.58
C LYS A 20 -13.25 -8.38 10.56
N GLU A 21 -12.86 -7.13 10.84
CA GLU A 21 -13.08 -6.01 9.91
C GLU A 21 -12.30 -6.19 8.61
N GLY A 22 -11.04 -6.63 8.68
CA GLY A 22 -10.21 -6.94 7.53
C GLY A 22 -10.83 -8.04 6.65
N LYS A 23 -11.43 -9.06 7.27
CA LYS A 23 -12.17 -10.09 6.55
C LYS A 23 -13.36 -9.53 5.80
N LEU A 24 -14.15 -8.66 6.42
CA LEU A 24 -15.28 -8.00 5.74
C LEU A 24 -14.84 -7.16 4.54
N LEU A 25 -13.75 -6.41 4.69
CA LEU A 25 -13.17 -5.66 3.57
C LEU A 25 -12.69 -6.58 2.45
N ARG A 26 -11.98 -7.65 2.78
CA ARG A 26 -11.53 -8.65 1.80
C ARG A 26 -12.71 -9.24 1.03
N ASP A 27 -13.77 -9.64 1.74
CA ASP A 27 -14.96 -10.22 1.13
C ASP A 27 -15.64 -9.19 0.21
N ALA A 28 -15.72 -7.91 0.61
CA ALA A 28 -16.22 -6.83 -0.24
C ALA A 28 -15.40 -6.63 -1.53
N TRP A 29 -14.07 -6.80 -1.47
CA TRP A 29 -13.21 -6.78 -2.66
C TRP A 29 -13.45 -7.98 -3.58
N ILE A 30 -13.61 -9.18 -3.01
CA ILE A 30 -13.86 -10.40 -3.77
C ILE A 30 -15.20 -10.33 -4.50
N GLU A 31 -16.24 -9.92 -3.80
CA GLU A 31 -17.63 -9.88 -4.28
C GLU A 31 -17.93 -8.66 -5.17
N HIS A 32 -17.03 -7.67 -5.22
CA HIS A 32 -17.23 -6.47 -6.02
C HIS A 32 -17.43 -6.81 -7.52
N PRO A 33 -18.43 -6.23 -8.21
CA PRO A 33 -18.82 -6.64 -9.57
C PRO A 33 -17.81 -6.23 -10.66
N ASP A 34 -16.92 -5.27 -10.38
CA ASP A 34 -15.91 -4.84 -11.36
C ASP A 34 -14.97 -5.99 -11.73
N HIS A 35 -14.41 -5.92 -12.93
CA HIS A 35 -13.52 -6.94 -13.47
C HIS A 35 -12.32 -7.20 -12.55
N CYS A 36 -11.94 -8.46 -12.39
CA CYS A 36 -10.88 -8.88 -11.46
C CYS A 36 -9.53 -8.18 -11.70
N LEU A 37 -9.13 -7.99 -12.96
CA LEU A 37 -7.90 -7.27 -13.30
C LEU A 37 -7.95 -5.79 -12.89
N LEU A 38 -9.12 -5.17 -13.00
CA LEU A 38 -9.32 -3.79 -12.58
C LEU A 38 -9.26 -3.67 -11.05
N LYS A 39 -9.87 -4.63 -10.33
CA LYS A 39 -9.77 -4.70 -8.87
C LYS A 39 -8.31 -4.86 -8.42
N ALA A 40 -7.57 -5.75 -9.07
CA ALA A 40 -6.13 -5.93 -8.82
C ALA A 40 -5.36 -4.63 -9.07
N LEU A 41 -5.55 -4.00 -10.23
CA LEU A 41 -4.88 -2.74 -10.56
C LEU A 41 -5.15 -1.64 -9.52
N VAL A 42 -6.41 -1.48 -9.09
CA VAL A 42 -6.76 -0.46 -8.09
C VAL A 42 -6.15 -0.78 -6.74
N ALA A 43 -6.16 -2.06 -6.33
CA ALA A 43 -5.53 -2.49 -5.07
C ALA A 43 -4.02 -2.24 -5.08
N GLU A 44 -3.32 -2.67 -6.13
CA GLU A 44 -1.87 -2.53 -6.25
C GLU A 44 -1.46 -1.06 -6.38
N ARG A 45 -2.05 -0.34 -7.33
CA ARG A 45 -1.65 1.03 -7.67
C ARG A 45 -2.03 2.05 -6.59
N ALA A 46 -3.24 1.99 -6.04
CA ALA A 46 -3.80 3.06 -5.22
C ALA A 46 -3.97 2.68 -3.74
N ILE A 47 -3.70 1.43 -3.37
CA ILE A 47 -3.66 0.99 -1.98
C ILE A 47 -2.24 0.57 -1.60
N PHE A 48 -1.65 -0.43 -2.25
CA PHE A 48 -0.31 -0.91 -1.89
C PHE A 48 0.75 0.16 -2.07
N PHE A 49 0.74 0.92 -3.18
CA PHE A 49 1.67 2.04 -3.38
C PHE A 49 1.43 3.25 -2.48
N VAL A 50 0.44 3.19 -1.60
CA VAL A 50 0.25 4.12 -0.47
C VAL A 50 0.72 3.48 0.83
N LEU A 51 0.28 2.24 1.11
CA LEU A 51 0.58 1.56 2.37
C LEU A 51 2.04 1.10 2.46
N LEU A 52 2.64 0.66 1.36
CA LEU A 52 4.06 0.27 1.35
C LEU A 52 4.99 1.46 1.67
N PRO A 53 4.85 2.65 1.06
CA PRO A 53 5.54 3.85 1.52
C PRO A 53 5.24 4.22 2.97
N PHE A 54 3.98 4.11 3.41
CA PHE A 54 3.62 4.35 4.81
C PHE A 54 4.43 3.46 5.76
N PHE A 55 4.51 2.16 5.50
CA PHE A 55 5.30 1.22 6.30
C PHE A 55 6.80 1.47 6.19
N ARG A 56 7.29 1.89 5.01
CA ARG A 56 8.70 2.26 4.85
C ARG A 56 9.08 3.49 5.67
N PHE A 57 8.17 4.45 5.86
CA PHE A 57 8.46 5.66 6.62
C PHE A 57 8.25 5.48 8.13
N ASN A 58 7.23 4.76 8.53
CA ASN A 58 6.79 4.68 9.91
C ASN A 58 7.08 3.33 10.58
N GLY A 59 7.39 2.28 9.80
CA GLY A 59 7.67 0.94 10.31
C GLY A 59 9.05 0.82 10.99
N ASP A 60 9.22 -0.26 11.73
CA ASP A 60 10.53 -0.69 12.22
C ASP A 60 11.45 -1.15 11.05
N PRO A 61 12.74 -1.43 11.29
CA PRO A 61 13.66 -1.84 10.25
C PRO A 61 13.24 -3.08 9.45
N ALA A 62 12.64 -4.07 10.09
CA ALA A 62 12.20 -5.30 9.42
C ALA A 62 11.04 -5.02 8.48
N LEU A 63 10.00 -4.31 8.97
CA LEU A 63 8.85 -3.94 8.18
C LEU A 63 9.21 -3.03 6.99
N ARG A 64 10.17 -2.12 7.18
CA ARG A 64 10.69 -1.25 6.10
C ARG A 64 11.32 -2.06 4.98
N THR A 65 12.12 -3.08 5.32
CA THR A 65 12.78 -3.95 4.34
C THR A 65 11.74 -4.75 3.55
N VAL A 66 10.81 -5.40 4.24
CA VAL A 66 9.72 -6.16 3.61
C VAL A 66 8.89 -5.26 2.68
N ALA A 67 8.50 -4.07 3.13
CA ALA A 67 7.74 -3.14 2.32
C ALA A 67 8.52 -2.65 1.08
N ALA A 68 9.85 -2.51 1.17
CA ALA A 68 10.68 -2.15 0.02
C ALA A 68 10.73 -3.27 -1.01
N ASP A 69 10.86 -4.51 -0.59
CA ASP A 69 10.93 -5.67 -1.48
C ASP A 69 9.57 -5.91 -2.16
N ILE A 70 8.47 -5.88 -1.41
CA ILE A 70 7.13 -5.95 -1.98
C ILE A 70 6.92 -4.84 -3.03
N SER A 71 7.37 -3.60 -2.74
CA SER A 71 7.22 -2.48 -3.68
C SER A 71 7.90 -2.72 -5.03
N ARG A 72 9.01 -3.48 -5.07
CA ARG A 72 9.69 -3.81 -6.33
C ARG A 72 8.88 -4.79 -7.17
N ASP A 73 8.33 -5.82 -6.53
CA ASP A 73 7.53 -6.84 -7.20
C ASP A 73 6.22 -6.22 -7.74
N GLU A 74 5.55 -5.42 -6.93
CA GLU A 74 4.27 -4.80 -7.30
C GLU A 74 4.38 -3.79 -8.45
N GLN A 75 5.55 -3.21 -8.71
CA GLN A 75 5.75 -2.33 -9.86
C GLN A 75 5.50 -3.05 -11.20
N ILE A 76 5.87 -4.31 -11.29
CA ILE A 76 5.66 -5.14 -12.49
C ILE A 76 4.17 -5.42 -12.67
N HIS A 77 3.49 -5.79 -11.58
CA HIS A 77 2.05 -6.07 -11.60
C HIS A 77 1.24 -4.83 -12.02
N VAL A 78 1.53 -3.67 -11.44
CA VAL A 78 0.88 -2.40 -11.83
C VAL A 78 1.12 -2.08 -13.30
N GLY A 79 2.34 -2.27 -13.80
CA GLY A 79 2.66 -2.05 -15.21
C GLY A 79 1.84 -2.96 -16.13
N CYS A 80 1.86 -4.27 -15.89
CA CYS A 80 1.13 -5.26 -16.67
C CYS A 80 -0.38 -5.03 -16.60
N ASN A 81 -0.93 -4.87 -15.39
CA ASN A 81 -2.37 -4.68 -15.20
C ASN A 81 -2.87 -3.36 -15.82
N THR A 82 -2.05 -2.29 -15.80
CA THR A 82 -2.38 -1.03 -16.46
C THR A 82 -2.56 -1.22 -17.96
N LEU A 83 -1.59 -1.89 -18.62
CA LEU A 83 -1.65 -2.16 -20.05
C LEU A 83 -2.88 -3.00 -20.41
N VAL A 84 -3.10 -4.10 -19.70
CA VAL A 84 -4.23 -4.99 -19.98
C VAL A 84 -5.58 -4.30 -19.74
N CYS A 85 -5.73 -3.56 -18.65
CA CYS A 85 -6.97 -2.81 -18.40
C CYS A 85 -7.23 -1.75 -19.48
N HIS A 86 -6.17 -1.07 -19.96
CA HIS A 86 -6.27 -0.12 -21.05
C HIS A 86 -6.74 -0.80 -22.36
N GLU A 87 -6.10 -1.90 -22.75
CA GLU A 87 -6.48 -2.66 -23.97
C GLU A 87 -7.90 -3.21 -23.92
N LEU A 88 -8.36 -3.58 -22.73
CA LEU A 88 -9.73 -4.06 -22.53
C LEU A 88 -10.77 -2.93 -22.32
N GLY A 89 -10.35 -1.67 -22.32
CA GLY A 89 -11.23 -0.52 -22.09
C GLY A 89 -11.89 -0.50 -20.71
N LEU A 90 -11.24 -1.09 -19.69
CA LEU A 90 -11.78 -1.17 -18.35
C LEU A 90 -11.60 0.14 -17.60
N SER A 91 -12.64 0.57 -16.89
CA SER A 91 -12.62 1.74 -16.01
C SER A 91 -13.27 1.44 -14.67
N ALA A 92 -12.68 1.98 -13.60
CA ALA A 92 -13.18 1.74 -12.25
C ALA A 92 -14.55 2.39 -12.04
N SER A 93 -15.48 1.63 -11.47
CA SER A 93 -16.77 2.17 -11.05
C SER A 93 -16.62 3.09 -9.83
N PRO A 94 -17.57 4.01 -9.60
CA PRO A 94 -17.58 4.81 -8.38
C PRO A 94 -17.67 3.98 -7.09
N SER A 95 -18.26 2.78 -7.15
CA SER A 95 -18.32 1.87 -6.01
C SER A 95 -16.97 1.25 -5.69
N LEU A 96 -16.16 0.90 -6.70
CA LEU A 96 -14.79 0.41 -6.50
C LEU A 96 -13.89 1.50 -5.91
N ASP A 97 -14.05 2.75 -6.36
CA ASP A 97 -13.30 3.87 -5.76
C ASP A 97 -13.69 4.12 -4.29
N LYS A 98 -14.97 3.99 -3.96
CA LYS A 98 -15.42 4.06 -2.55
C LYS A 98 -14.80 2.95 -1.71
N LEU A 99 -14.74 1.72 -2.25
CA LEU A 99 -14.14 0.59 -1.56
C LEU A 99 -12.64 0.79 -1.33
N ARG A 100 -11.91 1.31 -2.33
CA ARG A 100 -10.50 1.72 -2.18
C ARG A 100 -10.32 2.72 -1.03
N LYS A 101 -11.10 3.79 -1.03
CA LYS A 101 -11.03 4.82 0.03
C LYS A 101 -11.38 4.26 1.41
N ALA A 102 -12.37 3.40 1.49
CA ALA A 102 -12.75 2.73 2.74
C ALA A 102 -11.60 1.85 3.26
N THR A 103 -10.94 1.10 2.39
CA THR A 103 -9.81 0.24 2.75
C THR A 103 -8.65 1.04 3.33
N ILE A 104 -8.23 2.11 2.66
CA ILE A 104 -7.14 2.96 3.16
C ILE A 104 -7.53 3.66 4.46
N ASN A 105 -8.75 4.19 4.52
CA ASN A 105 -9.23 4.84 5.73
C ASN A 105 -9.28 3.88 6.94
N TRP A 106 -9.61 2.62 6.71
CA TRP A 106 -9.60 1.58 7.73
C TRP A 106 -8.18 1.27 8.21
N VAL A 107 -7.24 1.01 7.29
CA VAL A 107 -5.84 0.71 7.66
C VAL A 107 -5.20 1.88 8.41
N LEU A 108 -5.52 3.11 8.03
CA LEU A 108 -4.97 4.31 8.63
C LEU A 108 -5.86 4.89 9.76
N GLN A 109 -6.86 4.13 10.22
CA GLN A 109 -7.78 4.58 11.27
C GLN A 109 -7.07 5.07 12.55
N PRO A 110 -5.96 4.45 13.00
CA PRO A 110 -5.24 4.92 14.19
C PRO A 110 -4.55 6.28 14.01
N LEU A 111 -4.36 6.76 12.77
CA LEU A 111 -3.72 8.03 12.51
C LEU A 111 -4.67 9.21 12.76
N GLY A 112 -4.11 10.29 13.30
CA GLY A 112 -4.81 11.56 13.43
C GLY A 112 -4.98 12.29 12.09
N THR A 113 -5.71 13.39 12.13
CA THR A 113 -5.80 14.38 11.06
C THR A 113 -5.25 15.71 11.54
N ASN A 114 -4.60 16.46 10.63
CA ASN A 114 -3.96 17.76 10.96
C ASN A 114 -2.88 17.63 12.04
N THR A 115 -2.12 16.54 12.01
CA THR A 115 -0.99 16.34 12.91
C THR A 115 0.19 17.20 12.48
N TYR A 116 1.06 17.54 13.43
CA TYR A 116 2.30 18.27 13.15
C TYR A 116 3.23 17.50 12.21
N ASP A 117 3.30 16.18 12.37
CA ASP A 117 4.01 15.30 11.43
C ASP A 117 3.07 14.85 10.32
N LYS A 118 3.29 15.37 9.11
CA LYS A 118 2.47 15.05 7.93
C LYS A 118 2.44 13.55 7.58
N TYR A 119 3.45 12.78 7.98
CA TYR A 119 3.49 11.32 7.73
C TYR A 119 2.68 10.51 8.74
N LEU A 120 2.28 11.12 9.82
CA LEU A 120 1.29 10.60 10.77
C LEU A 120 -0.10 11.18 10.52
N ASP A 121 -0.26 12.01 9.49
CA ASP A 121 -1.53 12.59 9.09
C ASP A 121 -2.23 11.69 8.06
N LYS A 122 -3.38 11.16 8.41
CA LYS A 122 -4.19 10.30 7.55
C LYS A 122 -4.53 10.99 6.22
N LYS A 123 -4.81 12.31 6.24
CA LYS A 123 -5.17 13.04 5.03
C LYS A 123 -4.06 13.05 3.99
N PHE A 124 -2.80 13.15 4.40
CA PHE A 124 -1.64 13.08 3.49
C PHE A 124 -1.67 11.79 2.64
N TRP A 125 -1.94 10.65 3.26
CA TRP A 125 -1.97 9.35 2.58
C TRP A 125 -3.22 9.15 1.73
N LEU A 126 -4.38 9.65 2.16
CA LEU A 126 -5.60 9.62 1.36
C LEU A 126 -5.46 10.48 0.09
N ASP A 127 -4.91 11.68 0.21
CA ASP A 127 -4.64 12.55 -0.95
C ASP A 127 -3.63 11.91 -1.92
N ALA A 128 -2.62 11.21 -1.39
CA ALA A 128 -1.66 10.48 -2.20
C ALA A 128 -2.33 9.31 -2.96
N SER A 129 -3.25 8.60 -2.32
CA SER A 129 -4.03 7.55 -2.97
C SER A 129 -4.90 8.10 -4.12
N ASP A 130 -5.55 9.24 -3.91
CA ASP A 130 -6.33 9.89 -4.96
C ASP A 130 -5.45 10.28 -6.15
N ARG A 131 -4.26 10.82 -5.92
CA ARG A 131 -3.30 11.12 -6.99
C ARG A 131 -2.84 9.87 -7.74
N LEU A 132 -2.51 8.79 -7.03
CA LEU A 132 -2.16 7.52 -7.68
C LEU A 132 -3.32 6.97 -8.51
N MET A 133 -4.54 7.06 -8.00
CA MET A 133 -5.73 6.58 -8.71
C MET A 133 -6.01 7.38 -9.98
N TYR A 134 -6.03 8.70 -9.90
CA TYR A 134 -6.50 9.56 -10.97
C TYR A 134 -5.39 10.11 -11.87
N GLU A 135 -4.17 10.35 -11.31
CA GLU A 135 -3.05 10.92 -12.04
C GLU A 135 -1.93 9.92 -12.34
N GLY A 136 -1.96 8.75 -11.70
CA GLY A 136 -0.95 7.71 -11.87
C GLY A 136 0.40 7.98 -11.19
N LYS A 137 0.51 9.03 -10.40
CA LYS A 137 1.74 9.45 -9.72
C LYS A 137 1.45 10.13 -8.40
N ALA A 138 2.37 9.98 -7.44
CA ALA A 138 2.39 10.71 -6.19
C ALA A 138 3.82 11.22 -5.96
N PRO A 139 4.18 12.39 -6.51
CA PRO A 139 5.56 12.92 -6.50
C PRO A 139 6.09 13.16 -5.09
N GLU A 140 5.23 13.45 -4.14
CA GLU A 140 5.59 13.63 -2.72
C GLU A 140 6.28 12.41 -2.10
N PHE A 141 6.12 11.22 -2.67
CA PHE A 141 6.82 10.02 -2.20
C PHE A 141 8.29 9.98 -2.63
N SER A 142 8.65 10.63 -3.72
CA SER A 142 10.04 10.71 -4.17
C SER A 142 10.89 11.56 -3.25
N ASP A 143 10.37 12.71 -2.88
CA ASP A 143 11.10 13.67 -2.03
C ASP A 143 11.24 13.18 -0.59
N THR A 144 10.27 12.41 -0.12
CA THR A 144 10.23 11.92 1.26
C THR A 144 11.05 10.67 1.50
N LYS A 145 11.34 9.88 0.46
CA LYS A 145 12.20 8.68 0.58
C LYS A 145 13.62 9.04 1.05
N ALA A 146 14.21 10.10 0.51
CA ALA A 146 15.56 10.52 0.85
C ALA A 146 15.68 11.10 2.27
N ALA A 147 14.64 11.79 2.74
CA ALA A 147 14.69 12.54 4.00
C ALA A 147 14.54 11.67 5.26
N ARG A 148 14.00 10.46 5.16
CA ARG A 148 13.70 9.61 6.32
C ARG A 148 14.42 8.26 6.36
N MET A 149 15.19 7.91 5.34
CA MET A 149 16.02 6.70 5.40
C MET A 149 17.20 6.96 6.32
N PRO A 150 17.30 6.31 7.49
CA PRO A 150 18.53 6.36 8.27
C PRO A 150 19.69 5.85 7.41
N ALA A 151 20.88 6.46 7.53
CA ALA A 151 22.06 6.08 6.74
C ALA A 151 22.40 4.58 6.83
N PHE A 152 22.13 3.95 7.97
CA PHE A 152 22.31 2.50 8.13
C PHE A 152 21.38 1.66 7.24
N PHE A 153 20.24 2.21 6.82
CA PHE A 153 19.29 1.53 5.93
C PHE A 153 19.77 1.48 4.48
N GLU A 154 20.51 2.51 4.06
CA GLU A 154 21.19 2.48 2.75
C GLU A 154 22.23 1.37 2.73
N HIS A 155 22.95 1.17 3.83
CA HIS A 155 23.91 0.07 3.97
C HIS A 155 23.23 -1.29 4.06
N ALA A 156 22.10 -1.43 4.75
CA ALA A 156 21.36 -2.67 4.85
C ALA A 156 20.78 -3.10 3.47
N ASN A 157 20.31 -2.16 2.69
CA ASN A 157 19.82 -2.44 1.32
C ASN A 157 20.93 -2.89 0.36
N THR A 158 22.20 -2.49 0.60
CA THR A 158 23.35 -2.91 -0.22
C THR A 158 23.93 -4.26 0.20
N ASN A 159 23.66 -4.68 1.44
CA ASN A 159 24.21 -5.89 2.04
C ASN A 159 23.18 -7.02 2.24
N LEU A 160 21.95 -6.84 1.80
CA LEU A 160 20.98 -7.93 1.80
C LEU A 160 21.45 -9.03 0.84
N PRO A 161 21.37 -10.33 1.22
CA PRO A 161 21.67 -11.42 0.30
C PRO A 161 20.82 -11.23 -0.95
N GLN A 162 21.46 -11.17 -2.10
CA GLN A 162 20.73 -11.27 -3.36
C GLN A 162 20.18 -12.68 -3.43
N TYR A 163 18.89 -12.81 -3.24
CA TYR A 163 18.22 -14.08 -3.52
C TYR A 163 18.25 -14.25 -5.04
N ALA A 164 19.01 -15.25 -5.48
CA ALA A 164 19.06 -15.69 -6.86
C ALA A 164 17.76 -16.45 -7.23
#